data_36416a4fb20b197e55ac2808f2f8fe00
#
_entry.id   36416a4fb20b197e55ac2808f2f8fe00
#
_cell.length_a   1.000
_cell.length_b   1.000
_cell.length_c   1.000
_cell.angle_alpha   90.00
_cell.angle_beta   90.00
_cell.angle_gamma   90.00
#
_symmetry.space_group_name_H-M   'P 1'
#
loop_
_entity.id
_entity.type
_entity.pdbx_description
1 polymer ?
#
loop_
_entity_poly.entity_id
_entity_poly.type
_entity_poly.pdbx_seq_one_letter_code
_entity_poly.pdbx_strand_id
1 'polypeptide(L)'
;MAALPEGKDYYEILFAAATALDESPDEIRQMAEERLDKTISRMGGLAFLYPDAYNGWLEEGYKTAFASYEEMLTFLDSATDASFPDVGELSYVIDPIPADVANSGVAAYFINPAVDESGPLRIRVNTQNTVDMNALSTFSTLAHEGIPGHMYASAYSYQNLSSDFRKVLASQTGYNEGYATYVELLSLGYLEEQGIPAEVLEMERLNAELSNCLVTIMDISVNYDGMSREEFADAFSMYIDPSFADYYYDMMRLEPTAYLSYYAGWLKLESLRDYAEKELDDSFTEMGFHTAILKSGSVPYFIVERNVNAWIEEVKANPGSSAAESEPESEPAKAA
;
A
#
# COMPACT_ATOMS: atom_id res chain seq x y z
N MET A 1 21.02 15.55 -0.34
CA MET A 1 20.89 15.88 -1.76
C MET A 1 20.81 17.40 -1.96
N ALA A 2 20.02 18.12 -1.21
CA ALA A 2 19.81 19.57 -1.33
C ALA A 2 21.10 20.44 -1.35
N ALA A 3 22.21 19.98 -0.74
CA ALA A 3 23.49 20.68 -0.75
C ALA A 3 24.26 20.62 -2.09
N LEU A 4 23.78 19.83 -3.06
CA LEU A 4 24.40 19.74 -4.39
C LEU A 4 23.88 20.88 -5.29
N PRO A 5 24.69 21.36 -6.25
CA PRO A 5 24.16 22.22 -7.30
C PRO A 5 22.97 21.53 -7.97
N GLU A 6 21.85 22.24 -8.13
CA GLU A 6 20.60 21.71 -8.71
C GLU A 6 20.06 20.46 -7.96
N GLY A 7 20.43 20.29 -6.67
CA GLY A 7 20.08 19.12 -5.88
C GLY A 7 18.57 18.97 -5.64
N LYS A 8 17.83 20.06 -5.53
CA LYS A 8 16.37 20.07 -5.42
C LYS A 8 15.72 19.61 -6.73
N ASP A 9 16.13 20.17 -7.86
CA ASP A 9 15.60 19.80 -9.19
C ASP A 9 15.84 18.31 -9.47
N TYR A 10 17.03 17.81 -9.07
CA TYR A 10 17.33 16.39 -9.18
C TYR A 10 16.46 15.52 -8.27
N TYR A 11 16.20 15.96 -7.05
CA TYR A 11 15.31 15.23 -6.14
C TYR A 11 13.88 15.18 -6.67
N GLU A 12 13.36 16.27 -7.24
CA GLU A 12 12.02 16.27 -7.88
C GLU A 12 11.91 15.24 -9.01
N ILE A 13 12.96 15.10 -9.82
CA ILE A 13 13.00 14.07 -10.87
C ILE A 13 13.00 12.66 -10.28
N LEU A 14 13.82 12.42 -9.24
CA LEU A 14 13.84 11.13 -8.54
C LEU A 14 12.50 10.83 -7.88
N PHE A 15 11.91 11.83 -7.22
CA PHE A 15 10.62 11.73 -6.57
C PHE A 15 9.52 11.33 -7.56
N ALA A 16 9.38 12.05 -8.67
CA ALA A 16 8.39 11.74 -9.69
C ALA A 16 8.62 10.35 -10.31
N ALA A 17 9.87 9.94 -10.51
CA ALA A 17 10.21 8.62 -11.04
C ALA A 17 9.91 7.48 -10.04
N ALA A 18 10.14 7.70 -8.75
CA ALA A 18 9.90 6.70 -7.70
C ALA A 18 8.42 6.55 -7.38
N THR A 19 7.68 7.67 -7.29
CA THR A 19 6.29 7.70 -6.82
C THR A 19 5.24 7.57 -7.91
N ALA A 20 5.60 7.89 -9.16
CA ALA A 20 4.68 8.01 -10.29
C ALA A 20 3.54 9.04 -10.05
N LEU A 21 3.79 10.04 -9.21
CA LEU A 21 2.88 11.13 -8.85
C LEU A 21 3.19 12.39 -9.66
N ASP A 22 2.16 13.21 -9.88
CA ASP A 22 2.30 14.56 -10.46
C ASP A 22 2.43 15.64 -9.37
N GLU A 23 2.09 15.31 -8.12
CA GLU A 23 2.26 16.17 -6.96
C GLU A 23 3.75 16.41 -6.67
N SER A 24 4.05 17.62 -6.23
CA SER A 24 5.40 18.00 -5.78
C SER A 24 5.75 17.37 -4.43
N PRO A 25 7.05 17.29 -4.06
CA PRO A 25 7.46 16.88 -2.72
C PRO A 25 6.78 17.68 -1.61
N ASP A 26 6.60 19.00 -1.79
CA ASP A 26 5.93 19.87 -0.79
C ASP A 26 4.45 19.51 -0.62
N GLU A 27 3.72 19.22 -1.70
CA GLU A 27 2.32 18.80 -1.63
C GLU A 27 2.18 17.45 -0.93
N ILE A 28 3.04 16.47 -1.23
CA ILE A 28 3.02 15.16 -0.55
C ILE A 28 3.41 15.29 0.92
N ARG A 29 4.38 16.15 1.26
CA ARG A 29 4.70 16.44 2.66
C ARG A 29 3.49 17.01 3.40
N GLN A 30 2.81 17.98 2.82
CA GLN A 30 1.60 18.55 3.42
C GLN A 30 0.52 17.47 3.65
N MET A 31 0.28 16.61 2.67
CA MET A 31 -0.66 15.49 2.83
C MET A 31 -0.24 14.56 3.96
N ALA A 32 1.05 14.24 4.08
CA ALA A 32 1.58 13.40 5.14
C ALA A 32 1.45 14.05 6.53
N GLU A 33 1.71 15.36 6.66
CA GLU A 33 1.54 16.12 7.90
C GLU A 33 0.07 16.17 8.34
N GLU A 34 -0.85 16.45 7.42
CA GLU A 34 -2.29 16.46 7.69
C GLU A 34 -2.81 15.07 8.10
N ARG A 35 -2.30 14.00 7.47
CA ARG A 35 -2.64 12.62 7.84
C ARG A 35 -2.06 12.27 9.20
N LEU A 36 -0.80 12.61 9.47
CA LEU A 36 -0.13 12.38 10.74
C LEU A 36 -0.92 12.99 11.92
N ASP A 37 -1.35 14.25 11.79
CA ASP A 37 -2.14 14.92 12.81
C ASP A 37 -3.47 14.21 13.10
N LYS A 38 -4.17 13.77 12.04
CA LYS A 38 -5.41 12.98 12.16
C LYS A 38 -5.16 11.64 12.85
N THR A 39 -4.08 10.94 12.44
CA THR A 39 -3.67 9.64 12.99
C THR A 39 -3.35 9.74 14.47
N ILE A 40 -2.54 10.71 14.90
CA ILE A 40 -2.21 10.95 16.31
C ILE A 40 -3.47 11.25 17.12
N SER A 41 -4.33 12.12 16.60
CA SER A 41 -5.59 12.47 17.27
C SER A 41 -6.50 11.24 17.45
N ARG A 42 -6.60 10.40 16.43
CA ARG A 42 -7.40 9.17 16.46
C ARG A 42 -6.83 8.13 17.42
N MET A 43 -5.51 7.90 17.40
CA MET A 43 -4.83 7.01 18.36
C MET A 43 -5.05 7.47 19.80
N GLY A 44 -4.93 8.77 20.09
CA GLY A 44 -5.21 9.33 21.41
C GLY A 44 -6.66 9.12 21.84
N GLY A 45 -7.61 9.25 20.91
CA GLY A 45 -9.03 8.96 21.15
C GLY A 45 -9.28 7.49 21.50
N LEU A 46 -8.67 6.55 20.75
CA LEU A 46 -8.79 5.12 21.01
C LEU A 46 -8.16 4.73 22.35
N ALA A 47 -6.96 5.23 22.67
CA ALA A 47 -6.30 4.99 23.95
C ALA A 47 -7.15 5.48 25.15
N PHE A 48 -7.88 6.59 24.97
CA PHE A 48 -8.79 7.10 26.00
C PHE A 48 -10.07 6.27 26.14
N LEU A 49 -10.67 5.87 25.01
CA LEU A 49 -11.96 5.14 25.01
C LEU A 49 -11.80 3.67 25.35
N TYR A 50 -10.67 3.05 24.97
CA TYR A 50 -10.40 1.62 25.10
C TYR A 50 -9.05 1.36 25.77
N PRO A 51 -8.84 1.80 27.02
CA PRO A 51 -7.54 1.74 27.68
C PRO A 51 -7.02 0.30 27.87
N ASP A 52 -7.90 -0.67 28.11
CA ASP A 52 -7.52 -2.06 28.28
C ASP A 52 -7.03 -2.69 26.96
N ALA A 53 -7.70 -2.41 25.85
CA ALA A 53 -7.29 -2.84 24.51
C ALA A 53 -5.97 -2.19 24.11
N TYR A 54 -5.80 -0.89 24.38
CA TYR A 54 -4.57 -0.15 24.12
C TYR A 54 -3.38 -0.72 24.90
N ASN A 55 -3.54 -1.00 26.20
CA ASN A 55 -2.49 -1.59 27.02
C ASN A 55 -2.16 -3.02 26.55
N GLY A 56 -3.17 -3.82 26.25
CA GLY A 56 -2.96 -5.18 25.71
C GLY A 56 -2.22 -5.16 24.36
N TRP A 57 -2.52 -4.19 23.49
CA TRP A 57 -1.79 -4.00 22.23
C TRP A 57 -0.32 -3.64 22.45
N LEU A 58 -0.01 -2.75 23.41
CA LEU A 58 1.35 -2.32 23.71
C LEU A 58 2.19 -3.40 24.41
N GLU A 59 1.60 -4.16 25.36
CA GLU A 59 2.34 -5.03 26.27
C GLU A 59 2.49 -6.44 25.72
N GLU A 60 1.41 -7.03 25.19
CA GLU A 60 1.37 -8.44 24.79
C GLU A 60 1.32 -8.61 23.27
N GLY A 61 0.77 -7.62 22.58
CA GLY A 61 0.42 -7.70 21.17
C GLY A 61 -0.73 -8.68 20.93
N TYR A 62 -1.32 -8.60 19.74
CA TYR A 62 -2.35 -9.53 19.29
C TYR A 62 -1.79 -10.40 18.17
N LYS A 63 -2.31 -11.61 18.06
CA LYS A 63 -1.86 -12.59 17.07
C LYS A 63 -3.04 -13.22 16.37
N THR A 64 -2.84 -13.59 15.12
CA THR A 64 -3.74 -14.47 14.39
C THR A 64 -3.58 -15.93 14.88
N ALA A 65 -4.42 -16.84 14.40
CA ALA A 65 -4.38 -18.25 14.76
C ALA A 65 -4.35 -19.17 13.53
N PHE A 66 -3.83 -18.69 12.40
CA PHE A 66 -3.72 -19.47 11.17
C PHE A 66 -2.67 -20.58 11.33
N ALA A 67 -2.96 -21.76 10.78
CA ALA A 67 -2.06 -22.90 10.83
C ALA A 67 -0.96 -22.83 9.74
N SER A 68 -1.18 -22.07 8.67
CA SER A 68 -0.21 -21.90 7.57
C SER A 68 -0.44 -20.61 6.80
N TYR A 69 0.52 -20.23 5.95
CA TYR A 69 0.41 -19.12 5.03
C TYR A 69 -0.68 -19.36 3.96
N GLU A 70 -0.89 -20.62 3.55
CA GLU A 70 -1.96 -21.01 2.62
C GLU A 70 -3.35 -20.77 3.22
N GLU A 71 -3.53 -21.11 4.51
CA GLU A 71 -4.78 -20.81 5.21
C GLU A 71 -5.04 -19.31 5.29
N MET A 72 -3.99 -18.52 5.55
CA MET A 72 -4.05 -17.07 5.61
C MET A 72 -4.44 -16.46 4.26
N LEU A 73 -3.84 -16.93 3.15
CA LEU A 73 -4.21 -16.47 1.80
C LEU A 73 -5.62 -16.91 1.40
N THR A 74 -6.05 -18.11 1.79
CA THR A 74 -7.43 -18.57 1.56
C THR A 74 -8.44 -17.70 2.31
N PHE A 75 -8.12 -17.30 3.54
CA PHE A 75 -8.94 -16.37 4.30
C PHE A 75 -9.01 -14.99 3.61
N LEU A 76 -7.87 -14.44 3.20
CA LEU A 76 -7.80 -13.16 2.49
C LEU A 76 -8.60 -13.17 1.18
N ASP A 77 -8.50 -14.24 0.40
CA ASP A 77 -9.26 -14.43 -0.84
C ASP A 77 -10.76 -14.34 -0.57
N SER A 78 -11.25 -15.09 0.40
CA SER A 78 -12.67 -15.05 0.78
C SER A 78 -13.11 -13.70 1.37
N ALA A 79 -12.27 -13.04 2.17
CA ALA A 79 -12.59 -11.77 2.81
C ALA A 79 -12.67 -10.60 1.81
N THR A 80 -12.00 -10.72 0.66
CA THR A 80 -11.96 -9.68 -0.37
C THR A 80 -13.10 -9.77 -1.40
N ASP A 81 -13.82 -10.89 -1.48
CA ASP A 81 -14.88 -11.16 -2.50
C ASP A 81 -15.92 -10.04 -2.64
N ALA A 82 -16.29 -9.41 -1.53
CA ALA A 82 -17.32 -8.35 -1.53
C ALA A 82 -16.79 -6.97 -1.94
N SER A 83 -15.47 -6.76 -1.91
CA SER A 83 -14.84 -5.45 -2.02
C SER A 83 -13.86 -5.31 -3.19
N PHE A 84 -13.46 -6.40 -3.82
CA PHE A 84 -12.53 -6.40 -4.95
C PHE A 84 -13.12 -7.14 -6.17
N PRO A 85 -12.75 -6.73 -7.42
CA PRO A 85 -13.21 -7.41 -8.63
C PRO A 85 -12.67 -8.84 -8.69
N ASP A 86 -13.49 -9.78 -9.18
CA ASP A 86 -13.14 -11.20 -9.29
C ASP A 86 -11.94 -11.41 -10.23
N VAL A 87 -10.98 -12.21 -9.78
CA VAL A 87 -9.80 -12.64 -10.56
C VAL A 87 -9.80 -14.16 -10.79
N GLY A 88 -10.90 -14.84 -10.45
CA GLY A 88 -11.01 -16.28 -10.55
C GLY A 88 -10.07 -17.04 -9.61
N GLU A 89 -9.97 -18.35 -9.79
CA GLU A 89 -9.10 -19.20 -8.98
C GLU A 89 -7.63 -18.93 -9.28
N LEU A 90 -6.89 -18.46 -8.26
CA LEU A 90 -5.45 -18.19 -8.35
C LEU A 90 -4.63 -19.45 -8.12
N SER A 91 -3.87 -19.88 -9.14
CA SER A 91 -2.87 -20.95 -9.00
C SER A 91 -1.55 -20.36 -8.52
N TYR A 92 -1.17 -20.61 -7.28
CA TYR A 92 0.07 -20.10 -6.71
C TYR A 92 0.84 -21.13 -5.91
N VAL A 93 2.11 -20.82 -5.63
CA VAL A 93 2.98 -21.58 -4.72
C VAL A 93 3.64 -20.62 -3.72
N ILE A 94 3.82 -21.12 -2.49
CA ILE A 94 4.55 -20.44 -1.45
C ILE A 94 5.86 -21.19 -1.22
N ASP A 95 6.98 -20.52 -1.47
CA ASP A 95 8.32 -21.08 -1.29
C ASP A 95 9.09 -20.31 -0.21
N PRO A 96 10.03 -20.95 0.49
CA PRO A 96 10.92 -20.24 1.39
C PRO A 96 11.86 -19.29 0.62
N ILE A 97 12.18 -18.15 1.24
CA ILE A 97 13.25 -17.26 0.77
C ILE A 97 14.59 -18.02 0.81
N PRO A 98 15.44 -17.93 -0.23
CA PRO A 98 16.77 -18.54 -0.22
C PRO A 98 17.58 -18.10 1.02
N ALA A 99 18.32 -19.03 1.62
CA ALA A 99 18.99 -18.81 2.90
C ALA A 99 20.03 -17.66 2.88
N ASP A 100 20.62 -17.38 1.75
CA ASP A 100 21.57 -16.27 1.52
C ASP A 100 20.88 -14.89 1.52
N VAL A 101 19.60 -14.84 1.17
CA VAL A 101 18.77 -13.62 1.17
C VAL A 101 17.98 -13.47 2.48
N ALA A 102 17.63 -14.56 3.14
CA ALA A 102 16.77 -14.56 4.33
C ALA A 102 17.32 -13.69 5.50
N ASN A 103 18.63 -13.45 5.55
CA ASN A 103 19.27 -12.58 6.55
C ASN A 103 19.15 -11.08 6.25
N SER A 104 18.59 -10.69 5.10
CA SER A 104 18.43 -9.29 4.71
C SER A 104 17.28 -8.56 5.42
N GLY A 105 16.49 -9.28 6.24
CA GLY A 105 15.31 -8.73 6.93
C GLY A 105 14.03 -8.71 6.09
N VAL A 106 14.08 -9.16 4.83
CA VAL A 106 12.89 -9.28 3.96
C VAL A 106 11.97 -10.36 4.53
N ALA A 107 10.70 -10.00 4.80
CA ALA A 107 9.71 -10.92 5.35
C ALA A 107 9.06 -11.80 4.28
N ALA A 108 8.69 -11.23 3.16
CA ALA A 108 8.14 -11.92 2.00
C ALA A 108 8.39 -11.10 0.72
N TYR A 109 8.18 -11.69 -0.45
CA TYR A 109 8.08 -10.99 -1.72
C TYR A 109 7.35 -11.83 -2.77
N PHE A 110 6.61 -11.13 -3.63
CA PHE A 110 5.97 -11.70 -4.80
C PHE A 110 6.94 -11.73 -5.99
N ILE A 111 6.84 -12.75 -6.82
CA ILE A 111 7.61 -12.86 -8.07
C ILE A 111 6.64 -12.71 -9.23
N ASN A 112 6.84 -11.66 -10.03
CA ASN A 112 6.05 -11.45 -11.24
C ASN A 112 6.09 -12.68 -12.15
N PRO A 113 4.93 -13.12 -12.69
CA PRO A 113 4.86 -14.26 -13.59
C PRO A 113 5.59 -13.98 -14.92
N ALA A 114 5.93 -15.03 -15.63
CA ALA A 114 6.39 -14.90 -17.00
C ALA A 114 5.25 -14.35 -17.90
N VAL A 115 5.62 -13.61 -18.95
CA VAL A 115 4.65 -12.98 -19.89
C VAL A 115 3.69 -13.98 -20.51
N ASP A 116 4.18 -15.22 -20.75
CA ASP A 116 3.40 -16.31 -21.32
C ASP A 116 2.54 -17.07 -20.30
N GLU A 117 2.50 -16.55 -19.06
CA GLU A 117 1.75 -17.14 -17.94
C GLU A 117 2.09 -18.62 -17.69
N SER A 118 3.29 -19.03 -18.07
CA SER A 118 3.76 -20.41 -17.93
C SER A 118 4.16 -20.72 -16.49
N GLY A 119 3.24 -21.18 -15.70
CA GLY A 119 3.46 -21.64 -14.32
C GLY A 119 2.62 -20.90 -13.29
N PRO A 120 2.68 -21.37 -12.03
CA PRO A 120 1.93 -20.76 -10.95
C PRO A 120 2.54 -19.40 -10.55
N LEU A 121 1.69 -18.50 -10.05
CA LEU A 121 2.11 -17.32 -9.30
C LEU A 121 2.97 -17.73 -8.11
N ARG A 122 3.88 -16.88 -7.66
CA ARG A 122 4.84 -17.28 -6.62
C ARG A 122 5.04 -16.20 -5.58
N ILE A 123 4.82 -16.58 -4.33
CA ILE A 123 5.22 -15.79 -3.16
C ILE A 123 6.37 -16.51 -2.46
N ARG A 124 7.38 -15.77 -2.04
CA ARG A 124 8.43 -16.28 -1.17
C ARG A 124 8.31 -15.67 0.21
N VAL A 125 8.40 -16.51 1.24
CA VAL A 125 8.26 -16.12 2.63
C VAL A 125 9.51 -16.45 3.42
N ASN A 126 9.85 -15.61 4.39
CA ASN A 126 10.96 -15.84 5.28
C ASN A 126 10.53 -16.82 6.38
N THR A 127 11.03 -18.05 6.30
CA THR A 127 10.74 -19.11 7.27
C THR A 127 11.75 -19.22 8.40
N GLN A 128 12.66 -18.25 8.53
CA GLN A 128 13.60 -18.25 9.65
C GLN A 128 12.90 -17.83 10.95
N ASN A 129 13.39 -18.33 12.08
CA ASN A 129 12.80 -18.16 13.42
C ASN A 129 12.68 -16.68 13.91
N THR A 130 13.06 -15.73 13.08
CA THR A 130 12.93 -14.29 13.36
C THR A 130 11.58 -13.72 12.96
N VAL A 131 10.75 -14.48 12.22
CA VAL A 131 9.43 -14.07 11.76
C VAL A 131 8.37 -14.89 12.48
N ASP A 132 7.50 -14.23 13.23
CA ASP A 132 6.33 -14.87 13.83
C ASP A 132 5.20 -14.93 12.78
N MET A 133 4.88 -16.12 12.31
CA MET A 133 3.84 -16.33 11.29
C MET A 133 2.49 -15.72 11.70
N ASN A 134 2.18 -15.72 13.00
CA ASN A 134 0.90 -15.22 13.51
C ASN A 134 0.94 -13.75 13.99
N ALA A 135 2.02 -13.02 13.77
CA ALA A 135 2.03 -11.59 14.00
C ALA A 135 1.08 -10.86 13.03
N LEU A 136 0.42 -9.81 13.49
CA LEU A 136 -0.46 -8.99 12.64
C LEU A 136 0.32 -8.41 11.44
N SER A 137 1.58 -8.02 11.66
CA SER A 137 2.47 -7.56 10.59
C SER A 137 2.78 -8.64 9.54
N THR A 138 2.83 -9.92 9.92
CA THR A 138 3.02 -11.01 8.95
C THR A 138 1.76 -11.21 8.11
N PHE A 139 0.58 -11.08 8.71
CA PHE A 139 -0.68 -11.12 7.97
C PHE A 139 -0.77 -9.96 6.96
N SER A 140 -0.48 -8.74 7.41
CA SER A 140 -0.52 -7.58 6.52
C SER A 140 0.53 -7.66 5.40
N THR A 141 1.74 -8.15 5.69
CA THR A 141 2.75 -8.42 4.65
C THR A 141 2.25 -9.45 3.63
N LEU A 142 1.55 -10.50 4.09
CA LEU A 142 1.01 -11.50 3.16
C LEU A 142 -0.15 -10.95 2.33
N ALA A 143 -0.92 -10.00 2.85
CA ALA A 143 -1.89 -9.25 2.06
C ALA A 143 -1.20 -8.35 1.02
N HIS A 144 -0.10 -7.68 1.38
CA HIS A 144 0.73 -6.87 0.48
C HIS A 144 1.28 -7.68 -0.70
N GLU A 145 1.92 -8.82 -0.42
CA GLU A 145 2.55 -9.65 -1.45
C GLU A 145 1.55 -10.54 -2.21
N GLY A 146 0.46 -10.91 -1.56
CA GLY A 146 -0.51 -11.88 -2.04
C GLY A 146 -1.84 -11.28 -2.46
N ILE A 147 -2.85 -11.46 -1.61
CA ILE A 147 -4.25 -11.10 -1.82
C ILE A 147 -4.68 -10.09 -0.74
N PRO A 148 -5.16 -8.91 -1.15
CA PRO A 148 -5.41 -8.43 -2.51
C PRO A 148 -4.26 -7.61 -3.13
N GLY A 149 -3.00 -7.78 -2.67
CA GLY A 149 -1.84 -7.00 -3.07
C GLY A 149 -1.23 -7.39 -4.42
N HIS A 150 0.10 -7.51 -4.47
CA HIS A 150 0.86 -7.69 -5.71
C HIS A 150 0.41 -8.87 -6.55
N MET A 151 0.22 -10.05 -5.96
CA MET A 151 -0.19 -11.25 -6.69
C MET A 151 -1.56 -11.06 -7.34
N TYR A 152 -2.51 -10.53 -6.58
CA TYR A 152 -3.87 -10.26 -7.04
C TYR A 152 -3.90 -9.19 -8.14
N ALA A 153 -3.23 -8.04 -7.95
CA ALA A 153 -3.16 -6.97 -8.94
C ALA A 153 -2.48 -7.43 -10.24
N SER A 154 -1.47 -8.30 -10.13
CA SER A 154 -0.83 -8.95 -11.28
C SER A 154 -1.83 -9.83 -12.03
N ALA A 155 -2.55 -10.72 -11.34
CA ALA A 155 -3.55 -11.59 -11.94
C ALA A 155 -4.66 -10.79 -12.64
N TYR A 156 -5.18 -9.74 -11.97
CA TYR A 156 -6.16 -8.83 -12.55
C TYR A 156 -5.64 -8.19 -13.85
N SER A 157 -4.41 -7.70 -13.82
CA SER A 157 -3.78 -7.06 -14.98
C SER A 157 -3.60 -8.04 -16.15
N TYR A 158 -3.19 -9.26 -15.88
CA TYR A 158 -3.01 -10.29 -16.92
C TYR A 158 -4.33 -10.68 -17.58
N GLN A 159 -5.43 -10.70 -16.82
CA GLN A 159 -6.75 -11.03 -17.35
C GLN A 159 -7.41 -9.88 -18.13
N ASN A 160 -7.21 -8.64 -17.66
CA ASN A 160 -7.96 -7.48 -18.13
C ASN A 160 -7.20 -6.55 -19.10
N LEU A 161 -5.88 -6.66 -19.18
CA LEU A 161 -5.09 -5.87 -20.13
C LEU A 161 -4.84 -6.67 -21.42
N SER A 162 -5.25 -6.11 -22.55
CA SER A 162 -5.10 -6.75 -23.88
C SER A 162 -3.67 -6.71 -24.43
N SER A 163 -2.77 -5.88 -23.87
CA SER A 163 -1.43 -5.64 -24.39
C SER A 163 -0.36 -6.22 -23.48
N ASP A 164 0.44 -7.17 -24.00
CA ASP A 164 1.60 -7.74 -23.29
C ASP A 164 2.62 -6.67 -22.90
N PHE A 165 2.75 -5.60 -23.72
CA PHE A 165 3.55 -4.44 -23.37
C PHE A 165 3.07 -3.80 -22.05
N ARG A 166 1.75 -3.60 -21.89
CA ARG A 166 1.18 -3.02 -20.66
C ARG A 166 1.32 -3.95 -19.45
N LYS A 167 1.18 -5.25 -19.65
CA LYS A 167 1.33 -6.25 -18.58
C LYS A 167 2.74 -6.25 -17.98
N VAL A 168 3.78 -6.04 -18.80
CA VAL A 168 5.18 -6.28 -18.42
C VAL A 168 6.03 -5.01 -18.35
N LEU A 169 5.89 -4.12 -19.32
CA LEU A 169 6.78 -2.96 -19.46
C LEU A 169 6.20 -1.65 -18.93
N ALA A 170 4.88 -1.55 -18.82
CA ALA A 170 4.24 -0.40 -18.18
C ALA A 170 4.20 -0.60 -16.66
N SER A 171 5.36 -0.72 -16.01
CA SER A 171 5.45 -0.88 -14.56
C SER A 171 5.85 0.44 -13.91
N GLN A 172 5.02 0.90 -12.98
CA GLN A 172 5.28 2.06 -12.13
C GLN A 172 5.45 1.58 -10.70
N THR A 173 6.67 1.64 -10.18
CA THR A 173 6.98 1.17 -8.81
C THR A 173 6.09 1.87 -7.79
N GLY A 174 5.95 3.20 -7.86
CA GLY A 174 5.12 3.97 -6.95
C GLY A 174 3.64 3.57 -6.95
N TYR A 175 3.09 3.14 -8.10
CA TYR A 175 1.74 2.59 -8.12
C TYR A 175 1.70 1.19 -7.50
N ASN A 176 2.62 0.31 -7.87
CA ASN A 176 2.61 -1.07 -7.39
C ASN A 176 2.75 -1.13 -5.87
N GLU A 177 3.76 -0.44 -5.33
CA GLU A 177 4.03 -0.42 -3.89
C GLU A 177 2.97 0.38 -3.12
N GLY A 178 2.55 1.52 -3.67
CA GLY A 178 1.49 2.33 -3.06
C GLY A 178 0.17 1.58 -2.97
N TYR A 179 -0.21 0.83 -4.02
CA TYR A 179 -1.39 -0.02 -4.00
C TYR A 179 -1.24 -1.16 -2.99
N ALA A 180 -0.11 -1.85 -2.98
CA ALA A 180 0.11 -2.96 -2.04
C ALA A 180 0.14 -2.47 -0.59
N THR A 181 0.71 -1.29 -0.30
CA THR A 181 0.66 -0.65 1.03
C THR A 181 -0.77 -0.25 1.40
N TYR A 182 -1.56 0.25 0.46
CA TYR A 182 -2.96 0.58 0.70
C TYR A 182 -3.77 -0.65 1.12
N VAL A 183 -3.66 -1.75 0.38
CA VAL A 183 -4.41 -2.97 0.70
C VAL A 183 -3.84 -3.73 1.90
N GLU A 184 -2.54 -3.61 2.18
CA GLU A 184 -1.89 -4.09 3.40
C GLU A 184 -2.60 -3.55 4.64
N LEU A 185 -2.78 -2.23 4.73
CA LEU A 185 -3.43 -1.59 5.86
C LEU A 185 -4.94 -1.86 5.90
N LEU A 186 -5.60 -1.88 4.75
CA LEU A 186 -7.02 -2.20 4.63
C LEU A 186 -7.31 -3.61 5.15
N SER A 187 -6.47 -4.59 4.82
CA SER A 187 -6.68 -6.00 5.15
C SER A 187 -6.69 -6.30 6.64
N LEU A 188 -6.05 -5.48 7.47
CA LEU A 188 -6.10 -5.63 8.91
C LEU A 188 -7.54 -5.67 9.43
N GLY A 189 -8.46 -4.90 8.83
CA GLY A 189 -9.87 -4.89 9.20
C GLY A 189 -10.58 -6.24 9.05
N TYR A 190 -10.13 -7.10 8.13
CA TYR A 190 -10.73 -8.43 7.96
C TYR A 190 -10.51 -9.36 9.17
N LEU A 191 -9.47 -9.11 9.97
CA LEU A 191 -9.18 -9.91 11.17
C LEU A 191 -10.20 -9.76 12.29
N GLU A 192 -11.15 -8.84 12.19
CA GLU A 192 -12.30 -8.79 13.09
C GLU A 192 -13.10 -10.12 13.04
N GLU A 193 -13.20 -10.75 11.88
CA GLU A 193 -13.82 -12.07 11.71
C GLU A 193 -13.04 -13.19 12.44
N GLN A 194 -11.76 -12.98 12.73
CA GLN A 194 -10.93 -13.89 13.53
C GLN A 194 -11.02 -13.60 15.03
N GLY A 195 -11.90 -12.68 15.45
CA GLY A 195 -12.15 -12.34 16.85
C GLY A 195 -11.13 -11.38 17.45
N ILE A 196 -10.31 -10.69 16.64
CA ILE A 196 -9.45 -9.62 17.13
C ILE A 196 -10.31 -8.35 17.23
N PRO A 197 -10.28 -7.63 18.38
CA PRO A 197 -11.11 -6.44 18.55
C PRO A 197 -10.85 -5.36 17.50
N ALA A 198 -11.91 -4.75 16.97
CA ALA A 198 -11.83 -3.72 15.95
C ALA A 198 -10.94 -2.53 16.36
N GLU A 199 -11.00 -2.12 17.63
CA GLU A 199 -10.17 -1.06 18.17
C GLU A 199 -8.67 -1.39 18.17
N VAL A 200 -8.31 -2.66 18.33
CA VAL A 200 -6.91 -3.14 18.26
C VAL A 200 -6.42 -3.10 16.81
N LEU A 201 -7.23 -3.58 15.87
CA LEU A 201 -6.91 -3.55 14.44
C LEU A 201 -6.75 -2.13 13.93
N GLU A 202 -7.62 -1.23 14.42
CA GLU A 202 -7.50 0.20 14.12
C GLU A 202 -6.23 0.81 14.70
N MET A 203 -5.81 0.44 15.94
CA MET A 203 -4.53 0.88 16.53
C MET A 203 -3.34 0.40 15.71
N GLU A 204 -3.33 -0.86 15.27
CA GLU A 204 -2.28 -1.42 14.42
C GLU A 204 -2.17 -0.67 13.09
N ARG A 205 -3.32 -0.43 12.43
CA ARG A 205 -3.41 0.34 11.20
C ARG A 205 -2.88 1.76 11.38
N LEU A 206 -3.34 2.46 12.42
CA LEU A 206 -2.90 3.83 12.71
C LEU A 206 -1.41 3.92 13.08
N ASN A 207 -0.86 2.90 13.74
CA ASN A 207 0.58 2.84 14.02
C ASN A 207 1.42 2.71 12.73
N ALA A 208 0.96 1.91 11.78
CA ALA A 208 1.60 1.81 10.47
C ALA A 208 1.46 3.13 9.68
N GLU A 209 0.27 3.76 9.67
CA GLU A 209 0.05 5.08 9.05
C GLU A 209 0.97 6.16 9.64
N LEU A 210 1.11 6.19 10.97
CA LEU A 210 2.02 7.10 11.65
C LEU A 210 3.46 6.94 11.14
N SER A 211 3.94 5.69 11.06
CA SER A 211 5.27 5.37 10.55
C SER A 211 5.44 5.81 9.10
N ASN A 212 4.45 5.52 8.24
CA ASN A 212 4.47 5.86 6.81
C ASN A 212 4.52 7.39 6.60
N CYS A 213 3.72 8.14 7.36
CA CYS A 213 3.74 9.61 7.32
C CYS A 213 5.07 10.17 7.79
N LEU A 214 5.60 9.67 8.91
CA LEU A 214 6.88 10.13 9.45
C LEU A 214 8.04 9.89 8.47
N VAL A 215 8.14 8.69 7.88
CA VAL A 215 9.19 8.37 6.91
C VAL A 215 9.08 9.26 5.66
N THR A 216 7.86 9.53 5.19
CA THR A 216 7.62 10.47 4.09
C THR A 216 8.13 11.87 4.40
N ILE A 217 7.78 12.41 5.58
CA ILE A 217 8.21 13.73 6.01
C ILE A 217 9.74 13.78 6.21
N MET A 218 10.33 12.74 6.81
CA MET A 218 11.76 12.61 7.03
C MET A 218 12.56 12.63 5.73
N ASP A 219 12.16 11.84 4.73
CA ASP A 219 12.87 11.77 3.45
C ASP A 219 12.88 13.14 2.76
N ILE A 220 11.72 13.78 2.64
CA ILE A 220 11.60 15.10 2.01
C ILE A 220 12.40 16.16 2.78
N SER A 221 12.31 16.17 4.12
CA SER A 221 13.04 17.13 4.95
C SER A 221 14.58 17.00 4.81
N VAL A 222 15.09 15.77 4.77
CA VAL A 222 16.52 15.52 4.65
C VAL A 222 17.02 15.77 3.23
N ASN A 223 16.33 15.28 2.22
CA ASN A 223 16.84 15.24 0.85
C ASN A 223 16.43 16.45 0.00
N TYR A 224 15.24 16.98 0.20
CA TYR A 224 14.72 18.13 -0.54
C TYR A 224 15.02 19.45 0.15
N ASP A 225 14.77 19.54 1.47
CA ASP A 225 15.02 20.77 2.25
C ASP A 225 16.46 20.88 2.75
N GLY A 226 17.16 19.76 2.84
CA GLY A 226 18.56 19.75 3.31
C GLY A 226 18.71 19.85 4.81
N MET A 227 17.71 19.36 5.55
CA MET A 227 17.72 19.29 7.01
C MET A 227 19.02 18.65 7.49
N SER A 228 19.71 19.29 8.42
CA SER A 228 20.93 18.75 9.04
C SER A 228 20.58 17.64 10.04
N ARG A 229 21.59 16.84 10.42
CA ARG A 229 21.44 15.78 11.42
C ARG A 229 20.95 16.30 12.78
N GLU A 230 21.44 17.46 13.21
CA GLU A 230 21.03 18.09 14.46
C GLU A 230 19.57 18.56 14.41
N GLU A 231 19.19 19.25 13.34
CA GLU A 231 17.80 19.67 13.11
C GLU A 231 16.86 18.47 13.01
N PHE A 232 17.28 17.37 12.36
CA PHE A 232 16.51 16.14 12.26
C PHE A 232 16.27 15.52 13.64
N ALA A 233 17.33 15.39 14.46
CA ALA A 233 17.21 14.82 15.80
C ALA A 233 16.26 15.64 16.68
N ASP A 234 16.32 16.96 16.59
CA ASP A 234 15.42 17.86 17.33
C ASP A 234 13.99 17.79 16.83
N ALA A 235 13.77 17.85 15.51
CA ALA A 235 12.44 17.87 14.90
C ALA A 235 11.64 16.58 15.16
N PHE A 236 12.32 15.43 15.13
CA PHE A 236 11.66 14.13 15.28
C PHE A 236 11.79 13.53 16.69
N SER A 237 12.33 14.27 17.66
CA SER A 237 12.56 13.78 19.04
C SER A 237 11.31 13.30 19.78
N MET A 238 10.13 13.73 19.38
CA MET A 238 8.85 13.29 19.96
C MET A 238 8.35 11.96 19.39
N TYR A 239 8.87 11.56 18.21
CA TYR A 239 8.38 10.40 17.45
C TYR A 239 9.35 9.24 17.46
N ILE A 240 10.63 9.50 17.55
CA ILE A 240 11.68 8.46 17.54
C ILE A 240 12.56 8.58 18.79
N ASP A 241 13.00 7.43 19.31
CA ASP A 241 14.00 7.41 20.37
C ASP A 241 15.28 8.08 19.87
N PRO A 242 15.86 9.04 20.61
CA PRO A 242 17.08 9.76 20.21
C PRO A 242 18.26 8.87 19.83
N SER A 243 18.33 7.64 20.37
CA SER A 243 19.37 6.66 20.02
C SER A 243 19.28 6.15 18.59
N PHE A 244 18.12 6.28 17.93
CA PHE A 244 17.89 5.89 16.54
C PHE A 244 17.91 7.06 15.55
N ALA A 245 18.02 8.31 16.01
CA ALA A 245 17.98 9.48 15.14
C ALA A 245 19.06 9.44 14.03
N ASP A 246 20.30 9.05 14.40
CA ASP A 246 21.39 8.90 13.44
C ASP A 246 21.12 7.82 12.40
N TYR A 247 20.53 6.71 12.81
CA TYR A 247 20.17 5.60 11.92
C TYR A 247 19.12 6.04 10.88
N TYR A 248 18.03 6.68 11.32
CA TYR A 248 16.99 7.15 10.41
C TYR A 248 17.50 8.26 9.47
N TYR A 249 18.30 9.18 9.97
CA TYR A 249 18.89 10.21 9.14
C TYR A 249 19.79 9.63 8.04
N ASP A 250 20.63 8.65 8.38
CA ASP A 250 21.51 8.00 7.41
C ASP A 250 20.71 7.14 6.42
N MET A 251 19.65 6.47 6.86
CA MET A 251 18.73 5.73 6.00
C MET A 251 18.12 6.64 4.91
N MET A 252 17.58 7.81 5.29
CA MET A 252 17.06 8.78 4.31
C MET A 252 18.11 9.25 3.32
N ARG A 253 19.33 9.51 3.80
CA ARG A 253 20.42 9.99 2.95
C ARG A 253 21.00 8.97 1.99
N LEU A 254 21.03 7.70 2.39
CA LEU A 254 21.62 6.62 1.60
C LEU A 254 20.67 6.17 0.50
N GLU A 255 19.37 6.22 0.75
CA GLU A 255 18.33 5.72 -0.14
C GLU A 255 17.22 6.77 -0.36
N PRO A 256 17.54 7.93 -0.99
CA PRO A 256 16.57 8.98 -1.24
C PRO A 256 15.39 8.45 -2.05
N THR A 257 14.18 8.77 -1.64
CA THR A 257 12.90 8.37 -2.26
C THR A 257 12.55 6.88 -2.22
N ALA A 258 13.41 6.01 -1.70
CA ALA A 258 13.19 4.57 -1.73
C ALA A 258 11.85 4.16 -1.08
N TYR A 259 11.54 4.71 0.09
CA TYR A 259 10.29 4.43 0.80
C TYR A 259 9.10 5.26 0.30
N LEU A 260 9.35 6.32 -0.47
CA LEU A 260 8.27 7.15 -1.01
C LEU A 260 7.48 6.43 -2.11
N SER A 261 8.07 5.45 -2.78
CA SER A 261 7.33 4.59 -3.71
C SER A 261 6.18 3.84 -3.02
N TYR A 262 6.33 3.51 -1.74
CA TYR A 262 5.30 2.88 -0.91
C TYR A 262 4.32 3.91 -0.36
N TYR A 263 4.83 4.88 0.38
CA TYR A 263 4.03 5.70 1.28
C TYR A 263 3.38 6.90 0.61
N ALA A 264 4.02 7.53 -0.37
CA ALA A 264 3.38 8.60 -1.14
C ALA A 264 2.26 8.07 -2.03
N GLY A 265 2.45 6.87 -2.61
CA GLY A 265 1.42 6.19 -3.38
C GLY A 265 0.21 5.78 -2.52
N TRP A 266 0.46 5.24 -1.33
CA TRP A 266 -0.58 4.96 -0.34
C TRP A 266 -1.37 6.22 0.04
N LEU A 267 -0.69 7.33 0.38
CA LEU A 267 -1.34 8.61 0.69
C LEU A 267 -2.25 9.08 -0.45
N LYS A 268 -1.80 8.95 -1.70
CA LYS A 268 -2.60 9.31 -2.87
C LYS A 268 -3.86 8.46 -2.99
N LEU A 269 -3.75 7.14 -2.79
CA LEU A 269 -4.91 6.24 -2.86
C LEU A 269 -5.91 6.50 -1.74
N GLU A 270 -5.45 6.72 -0.50
CA GLU A 270 -6.30 7.14 0.61
C GLU A 270 -7.03 8.45 0.30
N SER A 271 -6.31 9.44 -0.25
CA SER A 271 -6.92 10.71 -0.64
C SER A 271 -7.97 10.55 -1.74
N LEU A 272 -7.72 9.69 -2.73
CA LEU A 272 -8.68 9.39 -3.80
C LEU A 272 -9.91 8.64 -3.27
N ARG A 273 -9.72 7.75 -2.29
CA ARG A 273 -10.80 7.03 -1.63
C ARG A 273 -11.68 7.99 -0.81
N ASP A 274 -11.06 8.83 0.04
CA ASP A 274 -11.77 9.85 0.83
C ASP A 274 -12.56 10.80 -0.09
N TYR A 275 -11.96 11.18 -1.22
CA TYR A 275 -12.63 12.02 -2.22
C TYR A 275 -13.83 11.31 -2.85
N ALA A 276 -13.67 10.05 -3.27
CA ALA A 276 -14.74 9.29 -3.89
C ALA A 276 -15.90 9.02 -2.92
N GLU A 277 -15.61 8.67 -1.66
CA GLU A 277 -16.62 8.52 -0.61
C GLU A 277 -17.43 9.81 -0.41
N LYS A 278 -16.74 10.94 -0.34
CA LYS A 278 -17.39 12.25 -0.19
C LYS A 278 -18.28 12.62 -1.39
N GLU A 279 -17.85 12.30 -2.60
CA GLU A 279 -18.57 12.63 -3.84
C GLU A 279 -19.77 11.72 -4.10
N LEU A 280 -19.73 10.47 -3.63
CA LEU A 280 -20.74 9.45 -3.90
C LEU A 280 -21.66 9.18 -2.67
N ASP A 281 -21.24 9.53 -1.46
CA ASP A 281 -21.96 9.31 -0.22
C ASP A 281 -22.52 7.86 -0.14
N ASP A 282 -23.82 7.68 0.05
CA ASP A 282 -24.48 6.36 0.11
C ASP A 282 -24.32 5.50 -1.17
N SER A 283 -23.85 6.09 -2.27
CA SER A 283 -23.61 5.40 -3.54
C SER A 283 -22.17 4.91 -3.71
N PHE A 284 -21.28 5.20 -2.76
CA PHE A 284 -19.92 4.67 -2.76
C PHE A 284 -19.93 3.16 -2.53
N THR A 285 -19.08 2.44 -3.26
CA THR A 285 -18.83 1.02 -3.02
C THR A 285 -17.34 0.72 -3.11
N GLU A 286 -16.83 -0.10 -2.20
CA GLU A 286 -15.43 -0.57 -2.24
C GLU A 286 -15.11 -1.28 -3.56
N MET A 287 -16.00 -2.14 -4.01
CA MET A 287 -15.88 -2.84 -5.31
C MET A 287 -15.69 -1.88 -6.47
N GLY A 288 -16.48 -0.81 -6.54
CA GLY A 288 -16.39 0.20 -7.58
C GLY A 288 -15.07 0.97 -7.54
N PHE A 289 -14.65 1.38 -6.34
CA PHE A 289 -13.38 2.06 -6.14
C PHE A 289 -12.19 1.18 -6.53
N HIS A 290 -12.13 -0.05 -6.00
CA HIS A 290 -11.03 -0.98 -6.30
C HIS A 290 -10.98 -1.36 -7.79
N THR A 291 -12.14 -1.53 -8.43
CA THR A 291 -12.20 -1.72 -9.89
C THR A 291 -11.63 -0.52 -10.63
N ALA A 292 -11.98 0.71 -10.22
CA ALA A 292 -11.50 1.93 -10.89
C ALA A 292 -9.97 2.09 -10.78
N ILE A 293 -9.38 1.80 -9.61
CA ILE A 293 -7.93 1.92 -9.42
C ILE A 293 -7.15 0.81 -10.12
N LEU A 294 -7.67 -0.41 -10.21
CA LEU A 294 -7.03 -1.55 -10.87
C LEU A 294 -7.18 -1.55 -12.41
N LYS A 295 -8.19 -0.90 -12.93
CA LYS A 295 -8.64 -0.95 -14.35
C LYS A 295 -7.53 -0.77 -15.39
N SER A 296 -6.55 0.05 -15.10
CA SER A 296 -5.47 0.37 -16.06
C SER A 296 -4.18 -0.39 -15.80
N GLY A 297 -4.12 -1.24 -14.77
CA GLY A 297 -2.88 -1.87 -14.32
C GLY A 297 -1.91 -0.84 -13.75
N SER A 298 -0.62 -1.17 -13.78
CA SER A 298 0.45 -0.31 -13.26
C SER A 298 0.65 0.92 -14.15
N VAL A 299 0.16 2.08 -13.71
CA VAL A 299 0.18 3.34 -14.44
C VAL A 299 0.47 4.52 -13.51
N PRO A 300 0.90 5.70 -14.04
CA PRO A 300 1.01 6.92 -13.23
C PRO A 300 -0.32 7.33 -12.60
N TYR A 301 -0.26 7.96 -11.43
CA TYR A 301 -1.45 8.27 -10.63
C TYR A 301 -2.45 9.21 -11.31
N PHE A 302 -2.05 10.09 -12.22
CA PHE A 302 -2.99 10.91 -12.99
C PHE A 302 -3.96 10.06 -13.84
N ILE A 303 -3.53 8.87 -14.26
CA ILE A 303 -4.42 7.92 -14.97
C ILE A 303 -5.36 7.24 -13.98
N VAL A 304 -4.87 6.85 -12.80
CA VAL A 304 -5.70 6.29 -11.72
C VAL A 304 -6.78 7.30 -11.32
N GLU A 305 -6.40 8.54 -11.06
CA GLU A 305 -7.31 9.63 -10.70
C GLU A 305 -8.37 9.87 -11.79
N ARG A 306 -7.97 9.87 -13.06
CA ARG A 306 -8.91 9.95 -14.18
C ARG A 306 -9.92 8.80 -14.15
N ASN A 307 -9.49 7.59 -13.84
CA ASN A 307 -10.39 6.43 -13.80
C ASN A 307 -11.38 6.54 -12.62
N VAL A 308 -10.91 6.97 -11.44
CA VAL A 308 -11.76 7.22 -10.28
C VAL A 308 -12.78 8.29 -10.58
N ASN A 309 -12.37 9.42 -11.17
CA ASN A 309 -13.29 10.49 -11.58
C ASN A 309 -14.33 10.01 -12.59
N ALA A 310 -13.92 9.21 -13.58
CA ALA A 310 -14.85 8.65 -14.57
C ALA A 310 -15.88 7.72 -13.93
N TRP A 311 -15.46 6.90 -12.97
CA TRP A 311 -16.36 6.04 -12.19
C TRP A 311 -17.34 6.87 -11.35
N ILE A 312 -16.87 7.91 -10.65
CA ILE A 312 -17.72 8.82 -9.88
C ILE A 312 -18.82 9.43 -10.78
N GLU A 313 -18.46 9.93 -11.95
CA GLU A 313 -19.42 10.52 -12.89
C GLU A 313 -20.41 9.47 -13.43
N GLU A 314 -19.97 8.25 -13.68
CA GLU A 314 -20.83 7.13 -14.10
C GLU A 314 -21.88 6.78 -13.03
N VAL A 315 -21.46 6.64 -11.77
CA VAL A 315 -22.35 6.35 -10.63
C VAL A 315 -23.36 7.49 -10.44
N LYS A 316 -22.92 8.77 -10.51
CA LYS A 316 -23.81 9.93 -10.41
C LYS A 316 -24.83 10.01 -11.55
N ALA A 317 -24.45 9.61 -12.76
CA ALA A 317 -25.34 9.58 -13.92
C ALA A 317 -26.37 8.45 -13.86
N ASN A 318 -26.06 7.35 -13.17
CA ASN A 318 -26.90 6.15 -13.09
C ASN A 318 -27.10 5.71 -11.63
N PRO A 319 -27.78 6.49 -10.77
CA PRO A 319 -28.01 6.13 -9.40
C PRO A 319 -28.83 4.84 -9.32
N GLY A 320 -28.22 3.76 -8.83
CA GLY A 320 -28.85 2.43 -8.71
C GLY A 320 -28.32 1.33 -9.63
N SER A 321 -27.38 1.63 -10.53
CA SER A 321 -26.56 0.61 -11.17
C SER A 321 -25.38 0.27 -10.24
N SER A 322 -25.38 -0.94 -9.66
CA SER A 322 -24.13 -1.48 -9.10
C SER A 322 -23.17 -1.66 -10.28
N ALA A 323 -22.05 -0.93 -10.28
CA ALA A 323 -21.07 -0.96 -11.38
C ALA A 323 -20.28 -2.29 -11.42
N ALA A 324 -20.98 -3.42 -11.53
CA ALA A 324 -20.40 -4.76 -11.65
C ALA A 324 -20.36 -5.29 -13.10
N GLU A 325 -20.81 -4.49 -14.09
CA GLU A 325 -20.80 -4.91 -15.50
C GLU A 325 -20.23 -3.81 -16.41
N SER A 326 -18.93 -3.58 -16.37
CA SER A 326 -18.23 -2.96 -17.51
C SER A 326 -17.72 -4.09 -18.41
N GLU A 327 -18.43 -4.34 -19.54
CA GLU A 327 -17.92 -5.20 -20.60
C GLU A 327 -16.51 -4.73 -21.05
N PRO A 328 -15.58 -5.67 -21.37
CA PRO A 328 -14.27 -5.30 -21.89
C PRO A 328 -14.45 -4.55 -23.22
N GLU A 329 -13.74 -3.43 -23.39
CA GLU A 329 -13.71 -2.67 -24.65
C GLU A 329 -13.46 -3.60 -25.83
N SER A 330 -14.46 -3.76 -26.69
CA SER A 330 -14.32 -4.52 -27.92
C SER A 330 -13.33 -3.80 -28.85
N GLU A 331 -12.24 -4.48 -29.23
CA GLU A 331 -11.29 -4.00 -30.25
C GLU A 331 -12.03 -3.55 -31.52
N PRO A 332 -11.60 -2.44 -32.15
CA PRO A 332 -12.04 -2.15 -33.51
C PRO A 332 -11.52 -3.23 -34.46
N ALA A 333 -12.44 -3.87 -35.18
CA ALA A 333 -12.15 -4.92 -36.14
C ALA A 333 -10.99 -4.55 -37.05
N LYS A 334 -9.96 -5.40 -37.11
CA LYS A 334 -8.87 -5.30 -38.09
C LYS A 334 -9.48 -5.31 -39.47
N ALA A 335 -9.40 -4.16 -40.17
CA ALA A 335 -9.67 -4.14 -41.60
C ALA A 335 -8.60 -4.95 -42.33
N ALA A 336 -9.06 -5.85 -43.19
CA ALA A 336 -8.29 -6.77 -44.00
C ALA A 336 -7.35 -6.08 -44.98
#